data_3ba3c8de9df9e3f2e2c2b57e7a052878
#
_entry.id   3ba3c8de9df9e3f2e2c2b57e7a052878
#
_cell.length_a   1.000
_cell.length_b   1.000
_cell.length_c   1.000
_cell.angle_alpha   90.00
_cell.angle_beta   90.00
_cell.angle_gamma   90.00
#
_symmetry.space_group_name_H-M   'P 1'
#
loop_
_entity.id
_entity.type
_entity.pdbx_description
1 polymer ?
#
loop_
_entity_poly.entity_id
_entity_poly.type
_entity_poly.pdbx_seq_one_letter_code
_entity_poly.pdbx_strand_id
1 'polypeptide(L)'
;MKKDVILWAGAGQIGMAIARRIGTGKKIIVGDKKLENAESIAKIMNEVGFDVVPVQMDLSDKTSILKFVETGQTYGEVAMFINAAGVSPSQASVETILKVDLYGTAVLLEEVGKIIKEGGVGVTISSQSGHRMPQLTAEEDEMLACTPTEELLSLEMLQPENIKDTLHAYQMAKRCNEKRVMYEAVKWGILQKYVCKMPGRQTGNSR
;
A
#
# COMPACT_ATOMS: atom_id res chain seq x y z
N MET A 1 4.83 -28.75 -4.44
CA MET A 1 4.41 -27.77 -3.37
C MET A 1 4.02 -26.47 -4.05
N LYS A 2 2.91 -25.86 -3.67
CA LYS A 2 2.59 -24.49 -4.13
C LYS A 2 3.66 -23.53 -3.62
N LYS A 3 4.08 -22.59 -4.48
CA LYS A 3 5.05 -21.55 -4.09
C LYS A 3 4.37 -20.52 -3.17
N ASP A 4 5.16 -19.91 -2.30
CA ASP A 4 4.74 -18.69 -1.60
C ASP A 4 4.47 -17.57 -2.62
N VAL A 5 3.43 -16.78 -2.36
CA VAL A 5 3.01 -15.67 -3.21
C VAL A 5 3.45 -14.35 -2.61
N ILE A 6 3.95 -13.45 -3.47
CA ILE A 6 4.14 -12.03 -3.19
C ILE A 6 3.06 -11.25 -3.93
N LEU A 7 2.21 -10.53 -3.20
CA LEU A 7 1.35 -9.50 -3.78
C LEU A 7 2.12 -8.18 -3.86
N TRP A 8 2.25 -7.61 -5.04
CA TRP A 8 2.94 -6.35 -5.26
C TRP A 8 2.04 -5.37 -6.01
N ALA A 9 1.60 -4.33 -5.31
CA ALA A 9 0.80 -3.23 -5.82
C ALA A 9 1.71 -2.07 -6.27
N GLY A 10 1.51 -1.61 -7.51
CA GLY A 10 2.27 -0.53 -8.14
C GLY A 10 3.54 -1.00 -8.84
N ALA A 11 3.47 -1.15 -10.16
CA ALA A 11 4.56 -1.61 -11.04
C ALA A 11 5.64 -0.52 -11.25
N GLY A 12 6.16 0.03 -10.16
CA GLY A 12 7.20 1.06 -10.14
C GLY A 12 8.57 0.54 -9.73
N GLN A 13 9.59 1.41 -9.86
CA GLN A 13 10.99 1.07 -9.60
C GLN A 13 11.27 0.67 -8.13
N ILE A 14 10.59 1.30 -7.16
CA ILE A 14 10.76 0.98 -5.73
C ILE A 14 10.27 -0.44 -5.46
N GLY A 15 9.05 -0.76 -5.90
CA GLY A 15 8.50 -2.11 -5.75
C GLY A 15 9.37 -3.16 -6.44
N MET A 16 9.86 -2.88 -7.66
CA MET A 16 10.77 -3.77 -8.38
C MET A 16 12.08 -4.00 -7.62
N ALA A 17 12.67 -2.96 -7.04
CA ALA A 17 13.89 -3.08 -6.25
C ALA A 17 13.70 -3.97 -5.01
N ILE A 18 12.53 -3.91 -4.36
CA ILE A 18 12.17 -4.78 -3.24
C ILE A 18 11.93 -6.21 -3.76
N ALA A 19 11.07 -6.37 -4.76
CA ALA A 19 10.69 -7.66 -5.31
C ALA A 19 11.90 -8.48 -5.79
N ARG A 20 12.89 -7.84 -6.41
CA ARG A 20 14.15 -8.49 -6.81
C ARG A 20 14.96 -9.06 -5.65
N ARG A 21 14.86 -8.47 -4.45
CA ARG A 21 15.61 -8.94 -3.25
C ARG A 21 14.96 -10.12 -2.58
N ILE A 22 13.63 -10.19 -2.61
CA ILE A 22 12.87 -11.16 -1.83
C ILE A 22 12.10 -12.19 -2.67
N GLY A 23 12.08 -12.02 -4.00
CA GLY A 23 11.21 -12.76 -4.91
C GLY A 23 11.74 -14.11 -5.38
N THR A 24 13.02 -14.42 -5.12
CA THR A 24 13.62 -15.69 -5.59
C THR A 24 12.83 -16.89 -5.04
N GLY A 25 12.45 -17.79 -5.94
CA GLY A 25 11.71 -19.00 -5.59
C GLY A 25 10.22 -18.81 -5.27
N LYS A 26 9.71 -17.58 -5.36
CA LYS A 26 8.30 -17.24 -5.10
C LYS A 26 7.53 -16.91 -6.38
N LYS A 27 6.22 -16.97 -6.30
CA LYS A 27 5.32 -16.43 -7.32
C LYS A 27 5.05 -14.97 -7.00
N ILE A 28 5.24 -14.07 -7.96
CA ILE A 28 5.00 -12.63 -7.78
C ILE A 28 3.78 -12.25 -8.62
N ILE A 29 2.79 -11.64 -8.00
CA ILE A 29 1.63 -11.06 -8.66
C ILE A 29 1.80 -9.54 -8.60
N VAL A 30 2.09 -8.91 -9.73
CA VAL A 30 2.26 -7.45 -9.82
C VAL A 30 1.02 -6.80 -10.39
N GLY A 31 0.43 -5.87 -9.64
CA GLY A 31 -0.75 -5.09 -10.01
C GLY A 31 -0.40 -3.64 -10.33
N ASP A 32 -0.97 -3.12 -11.41
CA ASP A 32 -0.90 -1.69 -11.76
C ASP A 32 -2.20 -1.26 -12.45
N LYS A 33 -2.55 0.02 -12.33
CA LYS A 33 -3.73 0.57 -13.01
C LYS A 33 -3.65 0.41 -14.52
N LYS A 34 -2.45 0.62 -15.07
CA LYS A 34 -2.14 0.35 -16.48
C LYS A 34 -1.54 -1.04 -16.59
N LEU A 35 -2.28 -1.97 -17.20
CA LEU A 35 -1.81 -3.35 -17.37
C LEU A 35 -0.45 -3.40 -18.07
N GLU A 36 -0.21 -2.52 -19.03
CA GLU A 36 1.04 -2.45 -19.80
C GLU A 36 2.26 -2.18 -18.90
N ASN A 37 2.10 -1.43 -17.81
CA ASN A 37 3.17 -1.21 -16.84
C ASN A 37 3.52 -2.52 -16.11
N ALA A 38 2.48 -3.23 -15.64
CA ALA A 38 2.66 -4.52 -14.98
C ALA A 38 3.27 -5.56 -15.92
N GLU A 39 2.83 -5.62 -17.18
CA GLU A 39 3.39 -6.50 -18.22
C GLU A 39 4.86 -6.20 -18.52
N SER A 40 5.21 -4.92 -18.65
CA SER A 40 6.59 -4.49 -18.89
C SER A 40 7.53 -4.93 -17.78
N ILE A 41 7.11 -4.73 -16.52
CA ILE A 41 7.88 -5.14 -15.34
C ILE A 41 7.94 -6.67 -15.24
N ALA A 42 6.84 -7.37 -15.48
CA ALA A 42 6.79 -8.83 -15.47
C ALA A 42 7.74 -9.41 -16.53
N LYS A 43 7.77 -8.86 -17.74
CA LYS A 43 8.70 -9.26 -18.79
C LYS A 43 10.16 -9.13 -18.33
N ILE A 44 10.56 -7.94 -17.87
CA ILE A 44 11.93 -7.67 -17.40
C ILE A 44 12.36 -8.64 -16.29
N MET A 45 11.46 -8.95 -15.36
CA MET A 45 11.78 -9.83 -14.24
C MET A 45 11.78 -11.31 -14.65
N ASN A 46 10.86 -11.73 -15.51
CA ASN A 46 10.82 -13.11 -16.00
C ASN A 46 12.06 -13.45 -16.83
N GLU A 47 12.58 -12.50 -17.64
CA GLU A 47 13.81 -12.67 -18.43
C GLU A 47 15.06 -12.98 -17.56
N VAL A 48 15.04 -12.56 -16.29
CA VAL A 48 16.13 -12.82 -15.33
C VAL A 48 15.78 -13.89 -14.29
N GLY A 49 14.75 -14.70 -14.55
CA GLY A 49 14.46 -15.93 -13.80
C GLY A 49 13.49 -15.79 -12.64
N PHE A 50 12.81 -14.65 -12.48
CA PHE A 50 11.68 -14.55 -11.56
C PHE A 50 10.41 -15.16 -12.17
N ASP A 51 9.40 -15.40 -11.34
CA ASP A 51 8.10 -15.95 -11.73
C ASP A 51 7.01 -14.91 -11.46
N VAL A 52 6.80 -13.99 -12.42
CA VAL A 52 5.96 -12.81 -12.28
C VAL A 52 4.73 -12.87 -13.18
N VAL A 53 3.56 -12.61 -12.62
CA VAL A 53 2.28 -12.52 -13.33
C VAL A 53 1.76 -11.08 -13.21
N PRO A 54 1.51 -10.40 -14.33
CA PRO A 54 0.92 -9.06 -14.34
C PRO A 54 -0.60 -9.14 -14.19
N VAL A 55 -1.19 -8.17 -13.47
CA VAL A 55 -2.62 -8.04 -13.26
C VAL A 55 -3.00 -6.57 -13.35
N GLN A 56 -4.13 -6.24 -13.97
CA GLN A 56 -4.69 -4.90 -13.87
C GLN A 56 -5.28 -4.68 -12.48
N MET A 57 -4.92 -3.59 -11.81
CA MET A 57 -5.43 -3.23 -10.49
C MET A 57 -5.53 -1.71 -10.34
N ASP A 58 -6.74 -1.19 -10.20
CA ASP A 58 -6.98 0.22 -9.87
C ASP A 58 -7.21 0.35 -8.35
N LEU A 59 -6.30 1.04 -7.66
CA LEU A 59 -6.40 1.33 -6.22
C LEU A 59 -7.57 2.26 -5.86
N SER A 60 -8.15 2.98 -6.82
CA SER A 60 -9.34 3.79 -6.56
C SER A 60 -10.65 2.99 -6.59
N ASP A 61 -10.58 1.70 -6.95
CA ASP A 61 -11.73 0.80 -7.06
C ASP A 61 -11.56 -0.42 -6.15
N LYS A 62 -12.40 -0.50 -5.12
CA LYS A 62 -12.41 -1.62 -4.17
C LYS A 62 -12.59 -2.98 -4.86
N THR A 63 -13.47 -3.05 -5.87
CA THR A 63 -13.71 -4.30 -6.60
C THR A 63 -12.45 -4.77 -7.32
N SER A 64 -11.70 -3.83 -7.90
CA SER A 64 -10.41 -4.12 -8.54
C SER A 64 -9.37 -4.62 -7.54
N ILE A 65 -9.33 -4.02 -6.34
CA ILE A 65 -8.45 -4.46 -5.24
C ILE A 65 -8.78 -5.88 -4.81
N LEU A 66 -10.06 -6.17 -4.56
CA LEU A 66 -10.52 -7.52 -4.17
C LEU A 66 -10.12 -8.57 -5.22
N LYS A 67 -10.36 -8.29 -6.50
CA LYS A 67 -9.97 -9.19 -7.58
C LYS A 67 -8.45 -9.43 -7.64
N PHE A 68 -7.64 -8.41 -7.38
CA PHE A 68 -6.19 -8.55 -7.30
C PHE A 68 -5.78 -9.47 -6.15
N VAL A 69 -6.36 -9.28 -4.96
CA VAL A 69 -6.11 -10.10 -3.76
C VAL A 69 -6.53 -11.55 -4.00
N GLU A 70 -7.72 -11.79 -4.54
CA GLU A 70 -8.22 -13.12 -4.91
C GLU A 70 -7.30 -13.79 -5.94
N THR A 71 -6.85 -13.04 -6.97
CA THR A 71 -5.93 -13.58 -7.97
C THR A 71 -4.66 -14.13 -7.30
N GLY A 72 -4.10 -13.42 -6.32
CA GLY A 72 -2.95 -13.91 -5.57
C GLY A 72 -3.19 -15.27 -4.92
N GLN A 73 -4.34 -15.45 -4.29
CA GLN A 73 -4.70 -16.71 -3.61
C GLN A 73 -4.83 -17.92 -4.58
N THR A 74 -5.16 -17.67 -5.85
CA THR A 74 -5.24 -18.77 -6.83
C THR A 74 -3.87 -19.42 -7.10
N TYR A 75 -2.78 -18.69 -6.90
CA TYR A 75 -1.41 -19.16 -7.15
C TYR A 75 -0.76 -19.83 -5.93
N GLY A 76 -1.20 -19.53 -4.72
CA GLY A 76 -0.63 -20.11 -3.51
C GLY A 76 -0.99 -19.34 -2.24
N GLU A 77 -0.21 -19.55 -1.18
CA GLU A 77 -0.36 -18.83 0.08
C GLU A 77 0.34 -17.47 -0.02
N VAL A 78 -0.38 -16.40 0.28
CA VAL A 78 0.19 -15.05 0.28
C VAL A 78 1.12 -14.91 1.49
N ALA A 79 2.42 -14.90 1.22
CA ALA A 79 3.46 -14.82 2.24
C ALA A 79 4.00 -13.40 2.42
N MET A 80 3.93 -12.59 1.36
CA MET A 80 4.49 -11.24 1.37
C MET A 80 3.60 -10.29 0.60
N PHE A 81 3.60 -9.04 1.06
CA PHE A 81 2.87 -7.95 0.45
C PHE A 81 3.75 -6.71 0.29
N ILE A 82 3.74 -6.11 -0.89
CA ILE A 82 4.43 -4.85 -1.20
C ILE A 82 3.40 -3.86 -1.73
N ASN A 83 3.11 -2.80 -0.98
CA ASN A 83 2.37 -1.66 -1.50
C ASN A 83 3.34 -0.52 -1.84
N ALA A 84 3.65 -0.39 -3.12
CA ALA A 84 4.45 0.69 -3.70
C ALA A 84 3.65 1.52 -4.71
N ALA A 85 2.32 1.33 -4.72
CA ALA A 85 1.42 2.11 -5.55
C ALA A 85 1.13 3.47 -4.92
N GLY A 86 0.82 4.43 -5.77
CA GLY A 86 0.42 5.78 -5.38
C GLY A 86 0.57 6.77 -6.52
N VAL A 87 0.02 7.96 -6.30
CA VAL A 87 0.10 9.08 -7.24
C VAL A 87 0.78 10.28 -6.58
N SER A 88 1.39 11.16 -7.38
CA SER A 88 2.06 12.34 -6.85
C SER A 88 1.16 13.58 -6.89
N PRO A 89 1.41 14.60 -6.03
CA PRO A 89 0.64 15.84 -6.03
C PRO A 89 0.68 16.60 -7.36
N SER A 90 1.73 16.41 -8.16
CA SER A 90 1.89 17.05 -9.47
C SER A 90 1.16 16.33 -10.60
N GLN A 91 0.63 15.12 -10.35
CA GLN A 91 0.06 14.25 -11.39
C GLN A 91 -1.42 13.96 -11.21
N ALA A 92 -1.99 14.27 -10.03
CA ALA A 92 -3.35 13.87 -9.69
C ALA A 92 -4.12 14.98 -8.96
N SER A 93 -5.43 14.95 -9.09
CA SER A 93 -6.34 15.82 -8.32
C SER A 93 -6.40 15.40 -6.84
N VAL A 94 -6.87 16.30 -5.97
CA VAL A 94 -7.15 16.03 -4.56
C VAL A 94 -7.96 14.75 -4.39
N GLU A 95 -9.08 14.65 -5.10
CA GLU A 95 -9.97 13.49 -5.05
C GLU A 95 -9.24 12.19 -5.43
N THR A 96 -8.46 12.23 -6.51
CA THR A 96 -7.69 11.05 -6.95
C THR A 96 -6.66 10.63 -5.91
N ILE A 97 -5.94 11.59 -5.30
CA ILE A 97 -4.96 11.31 -4.25
C ILE A 97 -5.63 10.66 -3.04
N LEU A 98 -6.74 11.21 -2.57
CA LEU A 98 -7.47 10.67 -1.43
C LEU A 98 -8.04 9.27 -1.75
N LYS A 99 -8.58 9.04 -2.94
CA LYS A 99 -9.10 7.72 -3.33
C LYS A 99 -8.00 6.68 -3.51
N VAL A 100 -6.89 7.03 -4.15
CA VAL A 100 -5.80 6.08 -4.46
C VAL A 100 -4.87 5.90 -3.27
N ASP A 101 -4.25 6.99 -2.80
CA ASP A 101 -3.17 6.92 -1.83
C ASP A 101 -3.68 6.69 -0.40
N LEU A 102 -4.86 7.21 -0.05
CA LEU A 102 -5.42 7.07 1.28
C LEU A 102 -6.37 5.88 1.36
N TYR A 103 -7.53 5.97 0.69
CA TYR A 103 -8.57 4.93 0.79
C TYR A 103 -8.11 3.59 0.19
N GLY A 104 -7.56 3.59 -1.02
CA GLY A 104 -7.10 2.38 -1.69
C GLY A 104 -6.03 1.64 -0.89
N THR A 105 -5.11 2.38 -0.25
CA THR A 105 -4.11 1.78 0.65
C THR A 105 -4.77 1.16 1.88
N ALA A 106 -5.78 1.82 2.48
CA ALA A 106 -6.49 1.28 3.63
C ALA A 106 -7.24 -0.02 3.28
N VAL A 107 -7.97 -0.05 2.16
CA VAL A 107 -8.65 -1.25 1.65
C VAL A 107 -7.63 -2.37 1.43
N LEU A 108 -6.53 -2.07 0.77
CA LEU A 108 -5.53 -3.08 0.41
C LEU A 108 -4.86 -3.69 1.66
N LEU A 109 -4.54 -2.88 2.68
CA LEU A 109 -4.01 -3.35 3.96
C LEU A 109 -5.01 -4.27 4.67
N GLU A 110 -6.27 -3.88 4.74
CA GLU A 110 -7.34 -4.66 5.37
C GLU A 110 -7.56 -6.00 4.66
N GLU A 111 -7.69 -5.99 3.33
CA GLU A 111 -7.99 -7.19 2.56
C GLU A 111 -6.81 -8.18 2.53
N VAL A 112 -5.59 -7.67 2.38
CA VAL A 112 -4.39 -8.52 2.48
C VAL A 112 -4.24 -9.07 3.89
N GLY A 113 -4.55 -8.31 4.92
CA GLY A 113 -4.52 -8.76 6.31
C GLY A 113 -5.39 -9.99 6.58
N LYS A 114 -6.50 -10.16 5.86
CA LYS A 114 -7.40 -11.32 5.99
C LYS A 114 -6.76 -12.62 5.45
N ILE A 115 -5.91 -12.50 4.41
CA ILE A 115 -5.44 -13.65 3.63
C ILE A 115 -3.95 -13.95 3.75
N ILE A 116 -3.15 -13.01 4.25
CA ILE A 116 -1.71 -13.24 4.42
C ILE A 116 -1.50 -14.35 5.44
N LYS A 117 -0.62 -15.32 5.13
CA LYS A 117 -0.37 -16.48 6.00
C LYS A 117 0.28 -16.07 7.32
N GLU A 118 0.24 -16.97 8.31
CA GLU A 118 1.02 -16.85 9.55
C GLU A 118 2.52 -16.70 9.24
N GLY A 119 3.20 -15.79 9.93
CA GLY A 119 4.60 -15.44 9.65
C GLY A 119 4.79 -14.58 8.39
N GLY A 120 3.70 -14.25 7.68
CA GLY A 120 3.74 -13.39 6.49
C GLY A 120 4.08 -11.95 6.82
N VAL A 121 4.65 -11.23 5.86
CA VAL A 121 5.18 -9.87 6.01
C VAL A 121 4.62 -8.92 4.96
N GLY A 122 4.18 -7.73 5.39
CA GLY A 122 3.76 -6.63 4.51
C GLY A 122 4.67 -5.41 4.63
N VAL A 123 4.87 -4.70 3.52
CA VAL A 123 5.51 -3.39 3.49
C VAL A 123 4.68 -2.41 2.69
N THR A 124 4.46 -1.22 3.25
CA THR A 124 3.80 -0.10 2.56
C THR A 124 4.77 1.06 2.44
N ILE A 125 4.92 1.59 1.23
CA ILE A 125 5.76 2.75 0.98
C ILE A 125 4.98 4.01 1.32
N SER A 126 5.39 4.68 2.38
CA SER A 126 4.88 5.99 2.78
C SER A 126 5.82 7.11 2.29
N SER A 127 5.71 8.29 2.85
CA SER A 127 6.54 9.45 2.49
C SER A 127 6.86 10.30 3.71
N GLN A 128 7.99 10.99 3.67
CA GLN A 128 8.31 12.05 4.63
C GLN A 128 7.27 13.19 4.61
N SER A 129 6.53 13.33 3.51
CA SER A 129 5.50 14.35 3.36
C SER A 129 4.43 14.26 4.45
N GLY A 130 4.09 13.06 4.92
CA GLY A 130 3.16 12.87 6.04
C GLY A 130 3.64 13.45 7.39
N HIS A 131 4.93 13.82 7.49
CA HIS A 131 5.51 14.47 8.68
C HIS A 131 5.85 15.96 8.45
N ARG A 132 5.65 16.48 7.22
CA ARG A 132 5.96 17.86 6.85
C ARG A 132 4.71 18.76 6.78
N MET A 133 3.61 18.29 7.27
CA MET A 133 2.37 19.03 7.44
C MET A 133 2.24 19.56 8.88
N PRO A 134 1.35 20.52 9.15
CA PRO A 134 1.00 20.88 10.51
C PRO A 134 0.64 19.63 11.33
N GLN A 135 1.07 19.60 12.59
CA GLN A 135 0.83 18.45 13.44
C GLN A 135 -0.68 18.28 13.66
N LEU A 136 -1.16 17.08 13.42
CA LEU A 136 -2.52 16.68 13.78
C LEU A 136 -2.61 16.44 15.29
N THR A 137 -3.80 16.58 15.85
CA THR A 137 -4.07 16.17 17.21
C THR A 137 -4.00 14.64 17.37
N ALA A 138 -3.93 14.17 18.60
CA ALA A 138 -3.95 12.73 18.85
C ALA A 138 -5.27 12.09 18.38
N GLU A 139 -6.37 12.79 18.54
CA GLU A 139 -7.72 12.37 18.12
C GLU A 139 -7.82 12.29 16.58
N GLU A 140 -7.27 13.26 15.85
CA GLU A 140 -7.23 13.25 14.40
C GLU A 140 -6.37 12.10 13.86
N ASP A 141 -5.20 11.85 14.46
CA ASP A 141 -4.35 10.71 14.14
C ASP A 141 -5.06 9.37 14.43
N GLU A 142 -5.81 9.27 15.52
CA GLU A 142 -6.61 8.09 15.88
C GLU A 142 -7.76 7.88 14.87
N MET A 143 -8.47 8.95 14.47
CA MET A 143 -9.49 8.87 13.43
C MET A 143 -8.91 8.33 12.12
N LEU A 144 -7.76 8.82 11.67
CA LEU A 144 -7.09 8.29 10.47
C LEU A 144 -6.71 6.81 10.63
N ALA A 145 -6.31 6.37 11.83
CA ALA A 145 -5.91 5.01 12.11
C ALA A 145 -7.09 4.04 12.16
N CYS A 146 -8.16 4.40 12.89
CA CYS A 146 -9.15 3.46 13.39
C CYS A 146 -10.52 3.54 12.71
N THR A 147 -10.86 4.66 12.04
CA THR A 147 -12.15 4.79 11.34
C THR A 147 -12.33 3.63 10.35
N PRO A 148 -13.49 2.96 10.32
CA PRO A 148 -13.77 1.92 9.35
C PRO A 148 -13.43 2.37 7.93
N THR A 149 -12.84 1.49 7.14
CA THR A 149 -12.33 1.86 5.80
C THR A 149 -13.40 2.49 4.92
N GLU A 150 -14.65 2.00 5.00
CA GLU A 150 -15.77 2.52 4.21
C GLU A 150 -16.20 3.94 4.61
N GLU A 151 -15.92 4.35 5.85
CA GLU A 151 -16.27 5.66 6.39
C GLU A 151 -15.08 6.64 6.31
N LEU A 152 -13.90 6.15 5.94
CA LEU A 152 -12.66 6.91 6.03
C LEU A 152 -12.69 8.22 5.23
N LEU A 153 -13.23 8.20 4.02
CA LEU A 153 -13.36 9.39 3.17
C LEU A 153 -14.47 10.34 3.63
N SER A 154 -15.33 9.96 4.58
CA SER A 154 -16.34 10.84 5.16
C SER A 154 -15.82 11.70 6.32
N LEU A 155 -14.59 11.47 6.77
CA LEU A 155 -13.99 12.28 7.82
C LEU A 155 -13.96 13.76 7.44
N GLU A 156 -14.36 14.64 8.37
CA GLU A 156 -14.44 16.08 8.13
C GLU A 156 -13.11 16.66 7.66
N MET A 157 -11.98 16.22 8.24
CA MET A 157 -10.64 16.67 7.86
C MET A 157 -10.23 16.31 6.43
N LEU A 158 -10.94 15.38 5.77
CA LEU A 158 -10.69 14.94 4.39
C LEU A 158 -11.67 15.54 3.39
N GLN A 159 -12.62 16.37 3.84
CA GLN A 159 -13.57 17.02 2.94
C GLN A 159 -12.87 18.11 2.11
N PRO A 160 -13.37 18.39 0.90
CA PRO A 160 -12.73 19.35 -0.03
C PRO A 160 -12.45 20.73 0.59
N GLU A 161 -13.33 21.22 1.45
CA GLU A 161 -13.20 22.51 2.13
C GLU A 161 -12.04 22.54 3.15
N ASN A 162 -11.62 21.40 3.65
CA ASN A 162 -10.53 21.26 4.63
C ASN A 162 -9.20 20.86 3.98
N ILE A 163 -9.20 20.50 2.70
CA ILE A 163 -7.99 20.16 1.94
C ILE A 163 -7.55 21.36 1.10
N LYS A 164 -6.39 21.93 1.44
CA LYS A 164 -5.89 23.18 0.82
C LYS A 164 -5.52 23.04 -0.65
N ASP A 165 -4.82 21.96 -0.98
CA ASP A 165 -4.28 21.69 -2.31
C ASP A 165 -3.89 20.19 -2.46
N THR A 166 -3.35 19.83 -3.62
CA THR A 166 -2.91 18.45 -3.90
C THR A 166 -1.74 18.01 -3.01
N LEU A 167 -0.86 18.93 -2.58
CA LEU A 167 0.22 18.60 -1.65
C LEU A 167 -0.35 18.26 -0.27
N HIS A 168 -1.30 19.04 0.21
CA HIS A 168 -1.97 18.77 1.49
C HIS A 168 -2.72 17.43 1.46
N ALA A 169 -3.46 17.15 0.37
CA ALA A 169 -4.10 15.84 0.19
C ALA A 169 -3.09 14.68 0.24
N TYR A 170 -1.95 14.84 -0.41
CA TYR A 170 -0.88 13.85 -0.40
C TYR A 170 -0.26 13.67 0.99
N GLN A 171 -0.03 14.77 1.71
CA GLN A 171 0.47 14.74 3.09
C GLN A 171 -0.49 13.99 4.01
N MET A 172 -1.79 14.30 3.93
CA MET A 172 -2.85 13.61 4.68
C MET A 172 -2.89 12.12 4.34
N ALA A 173 -2.83 11.77 3.06
CA ALA A 173 -2.81 10.37 2.62
C ALA A 173 -1.59 9.62 3.17
N LYS A 174 -0.40 10.20 3.11
CA LYS A 174 0.82 9.56 3.63
C LYS A 174 0.85 9.48 5.16
N ARG A 175 0.25 10.45 5.87
CA ARG A 175 0.03 10.37 7.31
C ARG A 175 -0.95 9.24 7.65
N CYS A 176 -2.08 9.17 6.96
CA CYS A 176 -3.05 8.10 7.12
C CYS A 176 -2.43 6.72 6.90
N ASN A 177 -1.64 6.54 5.83
CA ASN A 177 -0.96 5.27 5.55
C ASN A 177 -0.06 4.82 6.71
N GLU A 178 0.67 5.76 7.31
CA GLU A 178 1.47 5.47 8.49
C GLU A 178 0.62 4.99 9.66
N LYS A 179 -0.45 5.71 9.96
CA LYS A 179 -1.35 5.38 11.08
C LYS A 179 -2.08 4.06 10.86
N ARG A 180 -2.55 3.82 9.64
CA ARG A 180 -3.17 2.55 9.26
C ARG A 180 -2.22 1.37 9.39
N VAL A 181 -0.97 1.51 8.94
CA VAL A 181 0.03 0.45 9.11
C VAL A 181 0.27 0.15 10.59
N MET A 182 0.34 1.17 11.46
CA MET A 182 0.49 0.97 12.90
C MET A 182 -0.72 0.23 13.50
N TYR A 183 -1.92 0.60 13.12
CA TYR A 183 -3.16 -0.03 13.56
C TYR A 183 -3.30 -1.47 13.08
N GLU A 184 -3.06 -1.69 11.79
CA GLU A 184 -3.10 -3.03 11.20
C GLU A 184 -1.97 -3.93 11.75
N ALA A 185 -0.80 -3.37 12.09
CA ALA A 185 0.29 -4.15 12.71
C ALA A 185 -0.14 -4.82 14.02
N VAL A 186 -0.98 -4.16 14.82
CA VAL A 186 -1.54 -4.75 16.04
C VAL A 186 -2.47 -5.92 15.70
N LYS A 187 -3.37 -5.74 14.73
CA LYS A 187 -4.29 -6.80 14.28
C LYS A 187 -3.53 -7.98 13.68
N TRP A 188 -2.55 -7.70 12.82
CA TRP A 188 -1.73 -8.74 12.20
C TRP A 188 -0.88 -9.46 13.24
N GLY A 189 -0.35 -8.74 14.25
CA GLY A 189 0.44 -9.32 15.35
C GLY A 189 -0.33 -10.33 16.18
N ILE A 190 -1.61 -10.10 16.46
CA ILE A 190 -2.50 -11.06 17.12
C ILE A 190 -2.60 -12.36 16.31
N LEU A 191 -2.52 -12.28 14.99
CA LEU A 191 -2.58 -13.41 14.06
C LEU A 191 -1.19 -13.92 13.67
N GLN A 192 -0.14 -13.51 14.38
CA GLN A 192 1.28 -13.85 14.09
C GLN A 192 1.72 -13.43 12.67
N LYS A 193 1.16 -12.35 12.16
CA LYS A 193 1.50 -11.73 10.87
C LYS A 193 2.23 -10.43 11.12
N TYR A 194 3.00 -9.94 10.15
CA TYR A 194 3.82 -8.75 10.33
C TYR A 194 3.58 -7.73 9.21
N VAL A 195 3.28 -6.51 9.57
CA VAL A 195 3.28 -5.37 8.66
C VAL A 195 4.29 -4.35 9.14
N CYS A 196 5.13 -3.89 8.23
CA CYS A 196 6.19 -2.94 8.53
C CYS A 196 6.02 -1.68 7.67
N LYS A 197 6.24 -0.55 8.31
CA LYS A 197 6.43 0.75 7.68
C LYS A 197 7.90 0.90 7.33
N MET A 198 8.22 1.30 6.09
CA MET A 198 9.56 1.83 5.81
C MET A 198 9.69 3.19 6.51
N PRO A 199 10.62 3.36 7.46
CA PRO A 199 10.81 4.63 8.13
C PRO A 199 11.30 5.65 7.11
N GLY A 200 10.59 6.75 6.95
CA GLY A 200 11.19 7.96 6.46
C GLY A 200 12.38 8.27 7.40
N ARG A 201 13.54 8.62 6.86
CA ARG A 201 14.75 8.95 7.62
C ARG A 201 14.38 9.75 8.87
N GLN A 202 14.55 9.18 10.05
CA GLN A 202 14.65 9.98 11.25
C GLN A 202 15.89 10.85 11.10
N THR A 203 15.69 12.14 10.87
CA THR A 203 16.74 13.11 11.15
C THR A 203 16.91 13.11 12.66
N GLY A 204 17.97 12.46 13.13
CA GLY A 204 18.32 12.50 14.53
C GLY A 204 18.48 13.94 14.97
N ASN A 205 17.65 14.36 15.90
CA ASN A 205 17.98 15.46 16.78
C ASN A 205 18.82 14.87 17.91
N SER A 206 20.14 14.91 17.71
CA SER A 206 21.09 14.88 18.80
C SER A 206 21.03 16.27 19.48
N ARG A 207 20.46 16.31 20.64
CA ARG A 207 20.68 17.11 21.87
C ARG A 207 19.37 17.57 22.47
#